data_3f5f36175a3f632dbecfbcaed18c850a
#
_entry.id   3f5f36175a3f632dbecfbcaed18c850a
#
_cell.length_a   1.000
_cell.length_b   1.000
_cell.length_c   1.000
_cell.angle_alpha   90.00
_cell.angle_beta   90.00
_cell.angle_gamma   90.00
#
_symmetry.space_group_name_H-M   'P 1'
#
loop_
_entity.id
_entity.type
_entity.pdbx_description
1 polymer ?
#
loop_
_entity_poly.entity_id
_entity_poly.type
_entity_poly.pdbx_seq_one_letter_code
_entity_poly.pdbx_strand_id
1 'polypeptide(L)'
;MSARQKFRSALSTLAPGEWPSYLAARSGLPGPRANLELAQAAADAATATQIAELAASPDEFLALCGAIGLGRLVSENSDERAEGELRMLADDSRWRVREGVAMALQRVGAANRERLWLLAERWVDVGAQAGPDLLLLRAVAAGVAEPRLVKATADASRAVRILDRITEIVMNVPVPARRGREDVRVLRQALGYAWSVAAVGAPEEGFDRLERWARSGDPDARWIARSNAGKARLSRVDPQRAAALLRAAQG
;
A
#
# COMPACT_ATOMS: atom_id res chain seq x y z
N MET A 1 28.11 -2.00 -5.28
CA MET A 1 27.27 -2.43 -4.14
C MET A 1 26.21 -1.37 -3.90
N SER A 2 24.90 -1.74 -3.89
CA SER A 2 23.79 -0.81 -3.63
C SER A 2 23.80 -0.32 -2.17
N ALA A 3 23.09 0.78 -1.89
CA ALA A 3 22.94 1.30 -0.51
C ALA A 3 22.37 0.23 0.42
N ARG A 4 21.31 -0.49 -0.02
CA ARG A 4 20.70 -1.61 0.71
C ARG A 4 21.71 -2.72 1.04
N GLN A 5 22.57 -3.10 0.09
CA GLN A 5 23.60 -4.10 0.34
C GLN A 5 24.64 -3.65 1.38
N LYS A 6 25.05 -2.36 1.34
CA LYS A 6 25.95 -1.79 2.36
C LYS A 6 25.36 -1.85 3.76
N PHE A 7 24.07 -1.44 3.89
CA PHE A 7 23.38 -1.51 5.17
C PHE A 7 23.21 -2.94 5.67
N ARG A 8 22.87 -3.88 4.78
CA ARG A 8 22.73 -5.29 5.13
C ARG A 8 24.05 -5.88 5.65
N SER A 9 25.17 -5.57 4.99
CA SER A 9 26.51 -5.98 5.47
C SER A 9 26.85 -5.35 6.82
N ALA A 10 26.54 -4.07 7.04
CA ALA A 10 26.76 -3.44 8.34
C ALA A 10 25.91 -4.10 9.45
N LEU A 11 24.63 -4.34 9.19
CA LEU A 11 23.73 -4.97 10.16
C LEU A 11 24.17 -6.39 10.53
N SER A 12 24.74 -7.16 9.60
CA SER A 12 25.20 -8.52 9.88
C SER A 12 26.44 -8.57 10.79
N THR A 13 27.15 -7.46 11.00
CA THR A 13 28.31 -7.37 11.92
C THR A 13 27.93 -6.86 13.31
N LEU A 14 26.71 -6.38 13.51
CA LEU A 14 26.23 -5.85 14.79
C LEU A 14 25.61 -6.95 15.65
N ALA A 15 25.82 -6.86 16.96
CA ALA A 15 25.05 -7.66 17.90
C ALA A 15 23.56 -7.24 17.87
N PRO A 16 22.62 -8.17 18.15
CA PRO A 16 21.17 -7.85 18.10
C PRO A 16 20.77 -6.61 18.91
N GLY A 17 21.34 -6.42 20.09
CA GLY A 17 21.07 -5.26 20.96
C GLY A 17 21.56 -3.91 20.44
N GLU A 18 22.44 -3.89 19.44
CA GLU A 18 22.96 -2.65 18.82
C GLU A 18 22.04 -2.15 17.69
N TRP A 19 21.17 -3.01 17.17
CA TRP A 19 20.31 -2.68 16.04
C TRP A 19 19.41 -1.46 16.29
N PRO A 20 18.69 -1.34 17.41
CA PRO A 20 17.81 -0.20 17.64
C PRO A 20 18.53 1.14 17.52
N SER A 21 19.67 1.29 18.19
CA SER A 21 20.47 2.52 18.16
C SER A 21 21.03 2.80 16.76
N TYR A 22 21.52 1.77 16.07
CA TYR A 22 22.06 1.89 14.71
C TYR A 22 20.98 2.34 13.72
N LEU A 23 19.79 1.75 13.79
CA LEU A 23 18.65 2.05 12.92
C LEU A 23 18.10 3.46 13.19
N ALA A 24 17.86 3.80 14.45
CA ALA A 24 17.35 5.11 14.83
C ALA A 24 18.28 6.24 14.38
N ALA A 25 19.59 6.10 14.62
CA ALA A 25 20.59 7.12 14.24
C ALA A 25 20.68 7.35 12.71
N ARG A 26 20.22 6.42 11.89
CA ARG A 26 20.29 6.49 10.41
C ARG A 26 18.93 6.48 9.74
N SER A 27 17.87 6.62 10.52
CA SER A 27 16.47 6.57 10.07
C SER A 27 16.09 7.67 9.08
N GLY A 28 16.80 8.82 9.12
CA GLY A 28 16.39 10.03 8.42
C GLY A 28 15.25 10.78 9.13
N LEU A 29 14.78 10.29 10.28
CA LEU A 29 13.73 10.93 11.06
C LEU A 29 14.31 11.81 12.19
N PRO A 30 13.65 12.89 12.56
CA PRO A 30 12.31 13.37 12.14
C PRO A 30 12.24 14.07 10.77
N GLY A 31 13.24 13.90 9.91
CA GLY A 31 13.28 14.51 8.57
C GLY A 31 12.10 14.09 7.68
N PRO A 32 11.93 14.75 6.53
CA PRO A 32 10.77 14.54 5.65
C PRO A 32 10.72 13.15 4.99
N ARG A 33 11.86 12.44 4.94
CA ARG A 33 11.97 11.14 4.29
C ARG A 33 12.69 10.13 5.20
N ALA A 34 12.01 9.02 5.46
CA ALA A 34 12.64 7.88 6.11
C ALA A 34 13.66 7.22 5.16
N ASN A 35 14.71 6.61 5.73
CA ASN A 35 15.70 5.86 4.99
C ASN A 35 15.17 4.47 4.61
N LEU A 36 14.40 4.39 3.51
CA LEU A 36 13.77 3.15 3.07
C LEU A 36 14.78 2.07 2.66
N GLU A 37 15.96 2.44 2.17
CA GLU A 37 17.01 1.46 1.85
C GLU A 37 17.52 0.76 3.11
N LEU A 38 17.66 1.50 4.22
CA LEU A 38 18.01 0.94 5.52
C LEU A 38 16.87 0.07 6.08
N ALA A 39 15.62 0.53 5.98
CA ALA A 39 14.45 -0.23 6.45
C ALA A 39 14.31 -1.57 5.71
N GLN A 40 14.50 -1.56 4.39
CA GLN A 40 14.51 -2.79 3.58
C GLN A 40 15.69 -3.70 3.94
N ALA A 41 16.88 -3.14 4.22
CA ALA A 41 18.05 -3.91 4.62
C ALA A 41 17.82 -4.59 5.99
N ALA A 42 17.22 -3.88 6.93
CA ALA A 42 16.86 -4.44 8.24
C ALA A 42 15.85 -5.60 8.08
N ALA A 43 14.80 -5.39 7.29
CA ALA A 43 13.83 -6.44 6.99
C ALA A 43 14.44 -7.69 6.32
N ASP A 44 15.52 -7.52 5.52
CA ASP A 44 16.22 -8.64 4.89
C ASP A 44 17.09 -9.43 5.86
N ALA A 45 17.75 -8.73 6.80
CA ALA A 45 18.79 -9.32 7.64
C ALA A 45 18.27 -9.81 9.00
N ALA A 46 17.14 -9.26 9.50
CA ALA A 46 16.60 -9.57 10.81
C ALA A 46 16.11 -11.01 10.92
N THR A 47 16.32 -11.64 12.08
CA THR A 47 15.66 -12.89 12.45
C THR A 47 14.17 -12.69 12.69
N ALA A 48 13.38 -13.75 12.77
CA ALA A 48 11.94 -13.64 13.08
C ALA A 48 11.69 -12.94 14.42
N THR A 49 12.50 -13.25 15.44
CA THR A 49 12.43 -12.61 16.76
C THR A 49 12.72 -11.12 16.67
N GLN A 50 13.78 -10.72 15.97
CA GLN A 50 14.10 -9.30 15.76
C GLN A 50 13.00 -8.57 14.98
N ILE A 51 12.38 -9.21 13.99
CA ILE A 51 11.24 -8.63 13.26
C ILE A 51 10.09 -8.33 14.22
N ALA A 52 9.72 -9.27 15.09
CA ALA A 52 8.65 -9.08 16.07
C ALA A 52 9.00 -7.96 17.07
N GLU A 53 10.23 -7.92 17.58
CA GLU A 53 10.71 -6.86 18.48
C GLU A 53 10.66 -5.47 17.79
N LEU A 54 11.13 -5.39 16.55
CA LEU A 54 11.08 -4.15 15.76
C LEU A 54 9.63 -3.71 15.51
N ALA A 55 8.75 -4.63 15.14
CA ALA A 55 7.33 -4.33 14.88
C ALA A 55 6.61 -3.80 16.13
N ALA A 56 6.94 -4.31 17.30
CA ALA A 56 6.40 -3.88 18.58
C ALA A 56 7.04 -2.59 19.14
N SER A 57 8.07 -2.04 18.47
CA SER A 57 8.80 -0.87 18.96
C SER A 57 7.93 0.39 19.01
N PRO A 58 8.06 1.23 20.06
CA PRO A 58 7.46 2.55 20.09
C PRO A 58 8.11 3.55 19.11
N ASP A 59 9.34 3.30 18.67
CA ASP A 59 10.00 4.11 17.65
C ASP A 59 9.40 3.87 16.27
N GLU A 60 9.02 4.96 15.57
CA GLU A 60 8.33 4.88 14.27
C GLU A 60 9.17 4.19 13.20
N PHE A 61 10.49 4.42 13.18
CA PHE A 61 11.34 3.84 12.16
C PHE A 61 11.62 2.36 12.41
N LEU A 62 11.80 1.98 13.68
CA LEU A 62 11.97 0.58 14.03
C LEU A 62 10.71 -0.22 13.72
N ALA A 63 9.53 0.33 14.06
CA ALA A 63 8.26 -0.32 13.74
C ALA A 63 8.02 -0.42 12.22
N LEU A 64 8.42 0.58 11.44
CA LEU A 64 8.44 0.51 9.97
C LEU A 64 9.32 -0.66 9.48
N CYS A 65 10.53 -0.81 10.04
CA CYS A 65 11.42 -1.93 9.69
C CYS A 65 10.77 -3.29 10.01
N GLY A 66 10.15 -3.40 11.17
CA GLY A 66 9.43 -4.59 11.62
C GLY A 66 8.25 -4.92 10.69
N ALA A 67 7.41 -3.93 10.36
CA ALA A 67 6.29 -4.12 9.46
C ALA A 67 6.74 -4.65 8.08
N ILE A 68 7.81 -4.09 7.49
CA ILE A 68 8.37 -4.59 6.24
C ILE A 68 8.92 -6.02 6.41
N GLY A 69 9.53 -6.33 7.56
CA GLY A 69 10.06 -7.64 7.90
C GLY A 69 8.97 -8.72 8.03
N LEU A 70 7.82 -8.37 8.63
CA LEU A 70 6.66 -9.26 8.70
C LEU A 70 6.22 -9.71 7.29
N GLY A 71 6.28 -8.83 6.29
CA GLY A 71 6.01 -9.21 4.89
C GLY A 71 6.94 -10.30 4.36
N ARG A 72 8.18 -10.37 4.84
CA ARG A 72 9.10 -11.47 4.52
C ARG A 72 8.64 -12.78 5.16
N LEU A 73 8.29 -12.77 6.45
CA LEU A 73 7.82 -13.97 7.16
C LEU A 73 6.54 -14.52 6.52
N VAL A 74 5.60 -13.63 6.16
CA VAL A 74 4.40 -14.01 5.41
C VAL A 74 4.75 -14.65 4.07
N SER A 75 5.75 -14.15 3.34
CA SER A 75 6.12 -14.69 2.03
C SER A 75 6.89 -16.01 2.09
N GLU A 76 7.76 -16.18 3.09
CA GLU A 76 8.62 -17.36 3.22
C GLU A 76 7.90 -18.55 3.85
N ASN A 77 7.11 -18.33 4.91
CA ASN A 77 6.61 -19.40 5.78
C ASN A 77 5.09 -19.52 5.82
N SER A 78 4.34 -18.71 5.06
CA SER A 78 2.88 -18.63 5.21
C SER A 78 2.44 -18.31 6.64
N ASP A 79 3.21 -17.46 7.32
CA ASP A 79 3.08 -17.18 8.74
C ASP A 79 1.79 -16.38 9.02
N GLU A 80 0.76 -17.06 9.52
CA GLU A 80 -0.55 -16.47 9.85
C GLU A 80 -0.45 -15.47 11.01
N ARG A 81 0.48 -15.69 11.94
CA ARG A 81 0.73 -14.76 13.04
C ARG A 81 1.31 -13.45 12.51
N ALA A 82 2.33 -13.54 11.64
CA ALA A 82 2.91 -12.37 11.01
C ALA A 82 1.87 -11.62 10.14
N GLU A 83 0.96 -12.33 9.48
CA GLU A 83 -0.17 -11.71 8.79
C GLU A 83 -1.12 -10.99 9.75
N GLY A 84 -1.46 -11.60 10.88
CA GLY A 84 -2.30 -11.00 11.92
C GLY A 84 -1.67 -9.71 12.47
N GLU A 85 -0.37 -9.73 12.75
CA GLU A 85 0.39 -8.55 13.20
C GLU A 85 0.39 -7.44 12.13
N LEU A 86 0.57 -7.78 10.85
CA LEU A 86 0.47 -6.80 9.76
C LEU A 86 -0.90 -6.13 9.68
N ARG A 87 -1.99 -6.88 9.89
CA ARG A 87 -3.33 -6.30 9.90
C ARG A 87 -3.52 -5.31 11.05
N MET A 88 -3.01 -5.63 12.23
CA MET A 88 -3.03 -4.69 13.36
C MET A 88 -2.23 -3.42 13.08
N LEU A 89 -1.05 -3.54 12.47
CA LEU A 89 -0.21 -2.40 12.10
C LEU A 89 -0.82 -1.54 10.96
N ALA A 90 -1.79 -2.04 10.22
CA ALA A 90 -2.51 -1.25 9.22
C ALA A 90 -3.31 -0.10 9.85
N ASP A 91 -3.70 -0.22 11.13
CA ASP A 91 -4.39 0.81 11.92
C ASP A 91 -3.44 1.58 12.88
N ASP A 92 -2.12 1.45 12.75
CA ASP A 92 -1.17 2.16 13.60
C ASP A 92 -1.34 3.69 13.46
N SER A 93 -1.27 4.42 14.56
CA SER A 93 -1.37 5.88 14.56
C SER A 93 -0.26 6.55 13.75
N ARG A 94 0.93 5.95 13.70
CA ARG A 94 2.10 6.41 12.97
C ARG A 94 1.96 6.10 11.48
N TRP A 95 1.92 7.12 10.65
CA TRP A 95 1.64 6.94 9.21
C TRP A 95 2.71 6.12 8.48
N ARG A 96 3.97 6.18 8.94
CA ARG A 96 5.07 5.40 8.32
C ARG A 96 4.97 3.91 8.62
N VAL A 97 4.43 3.54 9.78
CA VAL A 97 4.15 2.13 10.08
C VAL A 97 3.08 1.59 9.13
N ARG A 98 1.99 2.35 8.91
CA ARG A 98 0.97 2.01 7.90
C ARG A 98 1.54 1.93 6.47
N GLU A 99 2.55 2.76 6.14
CA GLU A 99 3.29 2.66 4.88
C GLU A 99 4.12 1.37 4.82
N GLY A 100 4.73 0.98 5.93
CA GLY A 100 5.44 -0.30 6.07
C GLY A 100 4.58 -1.51 5.77
N VAL A 101 3.30 -1.48 6.16
CA VAL A 101 2.35 -2.56 5.83
C VAL A 101 2.11 -2.66 4.31
N ALA A 102 1.94 -1.53 3.63
CA ALA A 102 1.83 -1.55 2.16
C ALA A 102 3.11 -2.09 1.49
N MET A 103 4.30 -1.70 2.02
CA MET A 103 5.58 -2.22 1.55
C MET A 103 5.73 -3.72 1.85
N ALA A 104 5.18 -4.22 2.95
CA ALA A 104 5.13 -5.64 3.27
C ALA A 104 4.32 -6.43 2.23
N LEU A 105 3.13 -5.93 1.86
CA LEU A 105 2.32 -6.53 0.79
C LEU A 105 3.06 -6.52 -0.55
N GLN A 106 3.74 -5.42 -0.90
CA GLN A 106 4.58 -5.34 -2.09
C GLN A 106 5.70 -6.37 -2.06
N ARG A 107 6.29 -6.61 -0.90
CA ARG A 107 7.32 -7.62 -0.70
C ARG A 107 6.79 -9.04 -0.88
N VAL A 108 5.61 -9.35 -0.32
CA VAL A 108 4.91 -10.62 -0.58
C VAL A 108 4.71 -10.80 -2.08
N GLY A 109 4.22 -9.79 -2.78
CA GLY A 109 3.98 -9.84 -4.23
C GLY A 109 5.26 -9.96 -5.07
N ALA A 110 6.39 -9.41 -4.60
CA ALA A 110 7.68 -9.58 -5.26
C ALA A 110 8.20 -11.02 -5.14
N ALA A 111 7.95 -11.69 -4.02
CA ALA A 111 8.33 -13.08 -3.78
C ALA A 111 7.34 -14.07 -4.42
N ASN A 112 6.06 -13.85 -4.26
CA ASN A 112 4.99 -14.71 -4.80
C ASN A 112 3.77 -13.87 -5.17
N ARG A 113 3.53 -13.73 -6.47
CA ARG A 113 2.45 -12.90 -7.03
C ARG A 113 1.06 -13.40 -6.63
N GLU A 114 0.82 -14.68 -6.79
CA GLU A 114 -0.47 -15.28 -6.47
C GLU A 114 -0.82 -15.13 -5.00
N ARG A 115 0.18 -15.29 -4.13
CA ARG A 115 -0.01 -15.08 -2.70
C ARG A 115 -0.44 -13.66 -2.35
N LEU A 116 0.15 -12.64 -3.01
CA LEU A 116 -0.30 -11.26 -2.83
C LEU A 116 -1.78 -11.11 -3.17
N TRP A 117 -2.20 -11.68 -4.30
CA TRP A 117 -3.59 -11.51 -4.74
C TRP A 117 -4.57 -12.18 -3.79
N LEU A 118 -4.31 -13.42 -3.38
CA LEU A 118 -5.12 -14.12 -2.39
C LEU A 118 -5.19 -13.38 -1.04
N LEU A 119 -4.05 -12.85 -0.60
CA LEU A 119 -3.98 -12.06 0.63
C LEU A 119 -4.78 -10.76 0.50
N ALA A 120 -4.61 -10.04 -0.58
CA ALA A 120 -5.29 -8.77 -0.84
C ALA A 120 -6.81 -8.94 -0.91
N GLU A 121 -7.29 -9.96 -1.64
CA GLU A 121 -8.71 -10.30 -1.74
C GLU A 121 -9.30 -10.62 -0.36
N ARG A 122 -8.63 -11.48 0.43
CA ARG A 122 -9.03 -11.81 1.79
C ARG A 122 -9.07 -10.59 2.72
N TRP A 123 -8.08 -9.69 2.63
CA TRP A 123 -8.07 -8.47 3.44
C TRP A 123 -9.16 -7.49 3.02
N VAL A 124 -9.53 -7.45 1.75
CA VAL A 124 -10.71 -6.68 1.31
C VAL A 124 -11.99 -7.27 1.90
N ASP A 125 -12.13 -8.60 1.93
CA ASP A 125 -13.30 -9.27 2.53
C ASP A 125 -13.40 -8.97 4.03
N VAL A 126 -12.29 -9.03 4.75
CA VAL A 126 -12.24 -8.67 6.19
C VAL A 126 -12.56 -7.19 6.41
N GLY A 127 -11.94 -6.31 5.62
CA GLY A 127 -12.12 -4.86 5.73
C GLY A 127 -13.48 -4.36 5.26
N ALA A 128 -14.25 -5.19 4.54
CA ALA A 128 -15.59 -4.85 4.05
C ALA A 128 -16.74 -5.14 5.03
N GLN A 129 -16.44 -5.74 6.18
CA GLN A 129 -17.47 -6.09 7.17
C GLN A 129 -18.18 -4.85 7.73
N ALA A 130 -19.27 -5.04 8.49
CA ALA A 130 -20.04 -3.94 9.06
C ALA A 130 -19.17 -3.00 9.90
N GLY A 131 -19.08 -1.73 9.49
CA GLY A 131 -18.10 -0.77 10.00
C GLY A 131 -16.75 -0.96 9.31
N PRO A 132 -16.62 -0.64 8.00
CA PRO A 132 -15.46 -1.01 7.20
C PRO A 132 -14.15 -0.45 7.77
N ASP A 133 -13.12 -1.30 7.81
CA ASP A 133 -11.75 -0.94 8.19
C ASP A 133 -11.04 -0.26 7.00
N LEU A 134 -11.19 1.06 6.94
CA LEU A 134 -10.68 1.84 5.82
C LEU A 134 -9.15 1.95 5.80
N LEU A 135 -8.49 1.78 6.95
CA LEU A 135 -7.02 1.78 7.01
C LEU A 135 -6.43 0.46 6.52
N LEU A 136 -7.07 -0.67 6.81
CA LEU A 136 -6.73 -1.95 6.21
C LEU A 136 -6.93 -1.92 4.69
N LEU A 137 -8.06 -1.40 4.22
CA LEU A 137 -8.33 -1.23 2.78
C LEU A 137 -7.32 -0.28 2.11
N ARG A 138 -6.86 0.76 2.82
CA ARG A 138 -5.79 1.64 2.36
C ARG A 138 -4.47 0.89 2.17
N ALA A 139 -4.12 0.02 3.11
CA ALA A 139 -2.91 -0.80 3.01
C ALA A 139 -2.96 -1.71 1.77
N VAL A 140 -4.11 -2.36 1.52
CA VAL A 140 -4.32 -3.17 0.32
C VAL A 140 -4.19 -2.31 -0.95
N ALA A 141 -4.91 -1.18 -1.03
CA ALA A 141 -4.88 -0.31 -2.21
C ALA A 141 -3.46 0.16 -2.56
N ALA A 142 -2.66 0.53 -1.54
CA ALA A 142 -1.27 0.93 -1.74
C ALA A 142 -0.34 -0.26 -2.03
N GLY A 143 -0.61 -1.42 -1.45
CA GLY A 143 0.17 -2.65 -1.64
C GLY A 143 0.05 -3.21 -3.05
N VAL A 144 -1.16 -3.26 -3.63
CA VAL A 144 -1.39 -3.80 -4.97
C VAL A 144 -0.99 -2.82 -6.09
N ALA A 145 -0.90 -1.52 -5.79
CA ALA A 145 -0.59 -0.48 -6.76
C ALA A 145 0.92 -0.20 -6.92
N GLU A 146 1.73 -1.26 -6.98
CA GLU A 146 3.16 -1.16 -7.25
C GLU A 146 3.44 -1.47 -8.73
N PRO A 147 4.08 -0.56 -9.48
CA PRO A 147 4.29 -0.73 -10.93
C PRO A 147 4.97 -2.04 -11.32
N ARG A 148 5.85 -2.59 -10.46
CA ARG A 148 6.54 -3.85 -10.73
C ARG A 148 5.60 -5.06 -10.63
N LEU A 149 4.53 -4.93 -9.85
CA LEU A 149 3.56 -6.00 -9.60
C LEU A 149 2.48 -6.09 -10.66
N VAL A 150 2.19 -5.00 -11.36
CA VAL A 150 1.07 -4.87 -12.32
C VAL A 150 1.55 -4.72 -13.77
N LYS A 151 2.70 -5.30 -14.12
CA LYS A 151 3.22 -5.28 -15.51
C LYS A 151 2.46 -6.22 -16.43
N ALA A 152 2.12 -7.41 -15.95
CA ALA A 152 1.31 -8.37 -16.70
C ALA A 152 -0.16 -7.95 -16.64
N THR A 153 -0.87 -8.02 -17.77
CA THR A 153 -2.28 -7.63 -17.86
C THR A 153 -3.16 -8.38 -16.87
N ALA A 154 -2.92 -9.68 -16.67
CA ALA A 154 -3.68 -10.46 -15.69
C ALA A 154 -3.54 -9.93 -14.27
N ASP A 155 -2.32 -9.56 -13.86
CA ASP A 155 -2.05 -8.96 -12.53
C ASP A 155 -2.69 -7.57 -12.42
N ALA A 156 -2.55 -6.75 -13.46
CA ALA A 156 -3.14 -5.43 -13.50
C ALA A 156 -4.68 -5.47 -13.43
N SER A 157 -5.32 -6.41 -14.13
CA SER A 157 -6.76 -6.64 -14.06
C SER A 157 -7.21 -7.06 -12.65
N ARG A 158 -6.43 -7.89 -11.96
CA ARG A 158 -6.74 -8.23 -10.54
C ARG A 158 -6.63 -6.99 -9.65
N ALA A 159 -5.57 -6.19 -9.81
CA ALA A 159 -5.43 -4.94 -9.08
C ALA A 159 -6.59 -3.97 -9.35
N VAL A 160 -7.01 -3.81 -10.61
CA VAL A 160 -8.17 -2.99 -11.00
C VAL A 160 -9.44 -3.46 -10.30
N ARG A 161 -9.72 -4.76 -10.28
CA ARG A 161 -10.90 -5.32 -9.59
C ARG A 161 -10.87 -5.11 -8.07
N ILE A 162 -9.69 -5.29 -7.45
CA ILE A 162 -9.49 -5.03 -6.02
C ILE A 162 -9.74 -3.55 -5.70
N LEU A 163 -9.16 -2.63 -6.48
CA LEU A 163 -9.35 -1.19 -6.30
C LEU A 163 -10.81 -0.77 -6.54
N ASP A 164 -11.49 -1.40 -7.49
CA ASP A 164 -12.90 -1.16 -7.74
C ASP A 164 -13.77 -1.53 -6.54
N ARG A 165 -13.55 -2.71 -5.99
CA ARG A 165 -14.25 -3.17 -4.80
C ARG A 165 -13.96 -2.29 -3.58
N ILE A 166 -12.71 -1.88 -3.36
CA ILE A 166 -12.35 -0.95 -2.27
C ILE A 166 -13.06 0.40 -2.47
N THR A 167 -13.11 0.91 -3.71
CA THR A 167 -13.80 2.15 -4.03
C THR A 167 -15.30 2.01 -3.73
N GLU A 168 -15.92 0.90 -4.11
CA GLU A 168 -17.33 0.63 -3.82
C GLU A 168 -17.60 0.59 -2.31
N ILE A 169 -16.78 -0.09 -1.53
CA ILE A 169 -16.92 -0.18 -0.06
C ILE A 169 -16.94 1.22 0.56
N VAL A 170 -15.99 2.08 0.22
CA VAL A 170 -15.95 3.43 0.80
C VAL A 170 -17.07 4.33 0.27
N MET A 171 -17.53 4.15 -0.98
CA MET A 171 -18.68 4.91 -1.51
C MET A 171 -20.02 4.47 -0.89
N ASN A 172 -20.13 3.25 -0.39
CA ASN A 172 -21.30 2.78 0.37
C ASN A 172 -21.40 3.40 1.78
N VAL A 173 -20.33 4.00 2.30
CA VAL A 173 -20.42 4.83 3.51
C VAL A 173 -21.11 6.15 3.12
N PRO A 174 -22.22 6.55 3.78
CA PRO A 174 -22.93 7.78 3.42
C PRO A 174 -22.02 9.02 3.46
N VAL A 175 -22.15 9.92 2.49
CA VAL A 175 -21.32 11.13 2.39
C VAL A 175 -21.22 11.92 3.70
N PRO A 176 -22.33 12.16 4.45
CA PRO A 176 -22.25 12.85 5.73
C PRO A 176 -21.37 12.11 6.77
N ALA A 177 -21.41 10.78 6.76
CA ALA A 177 -20.64 9.93 7.68
C ALA A 177 -19.15 9.86 7.33
N ARG A 178 -18.74 10.29 6.13
CA ARG A 178 -17.34 10.36 5.69
C ARG A 178 -16.66 11.67 6.09
N ARG A 179 -17.43 12.72 6.38
CA ARG A 179 -16.90 14.06 6.65
C ARG A 179 -16.00 14.07 7.89
N GLY A 180 -14.83 14.67 7.77
CA GLY A 180 -13.86 14.83 8.88
C GLY A 180 -13.16 13.55 9.31
N ARG A 181 -13.45 12.40 8.71
CA ARG A 181 -12.77 11.14 9.03
C ARG A 181 -11.41 11.05 8.35
N GLU A 182 -10.39 10.85 9.16
CA GLU A 182 -9.00 10.73 8.70
C GLU A 182 -8.78 9.45 7.87
N ASP A 183 -9.35 8.33 8.28
CA ASP A 183 -9.27 7.05 7.58
C ASP A 183 -9.87 7.12 6.17
N VAL A 184 -11.03 7.82 6.01
CA VAL A 184 -11.61 8.11 4.69
C VAL A 184 -10.66 8.96 3.85
N ARG A 185 -10.10 10.02 4.45
CA ARG A 185 -9.20 10.94 3.75
C ARG A 185 -7.96 10.21 3.20
N VAL A 186 -7.31 9.39 4.02
CA VAL A 186 -6.08 8.70 3.60
C VAL A 186 -6.35 7.56 2.62
N LEU A 187 -7.49 6.84 2.74
CA LEU A 187 -7.91 5.86 1.74
C LEU A 187 -8.21 6.53 0.40
N ARG A 188 -8.99 7.62 0.40
CA ARG A 188 -9.30 8.40 -0.81
C ARG A 188 -8.02 8.88 -1.51
N GLN A 189 -7.03 9.37 -0.74
CA GLN A 189 -5.73 9.77 -1.29
C GLN A 189 -4.98 8.60 -1.92
N ALA A 190 -4.97 7.43 -1.29
CA ALA A 190 -4.36 6.23 -1.85
C ALA A 190 -5.05 5.81 -3.15
N LEU A 191 -6.38 5.77 -3.18
CA LEU A 191 -7.15 5.48 -4.39
C LEU A 191 -6.93 6.54 -5.49
N GLY A 192 -6.74 7.83 -5.14
CA GLY A 192 -6.40 8.92 -6.08
C GLY A 192 -5.05 8.77 -6.78
N TYR A 193 -4.28 7.74 -6.43
CA TYR A 193 -3.02 7.38 -7.08
C TYR A 193 -3.02 5.94 -7.62
N ALA A 194 -3.54 5.00 -6.84
CA ALA A 194 -3.44 3.56 -7.08
C ALA A 194 -4.07 3.13 -8.43
N TRP A 195 -5.22 3.68 -8.75
CA TRP A 195 -5.94 3.37 -9.97
C TRP A 195 -5.12 3.61 -11.23
N SER A 196 -4.41 4.76 -11.30
CA SER A 196 -3.57 5.06 -12.45
C SER A 196 -2.37 4.12 -12.61
N VAL A 197 -1.91 3.49 -11.53
CA VAL A 197 -0.84 2.48 -11.58
C VAL A 197 -1.38 1.19 -12.17
N ALA A 198 -2.52 0.70 -11.68
CA ALA A 198 -3.12 -0.54 -12.16
C ALA A 198 -3.64 -0.41 -13.62
N ALA A 199 -4.29 0.70 -13.94
CA ALA A 199 -4.87 0.95 -15.27
C ALA A 199 -3.84 1.01 -16.39
N VAL A 200 -2.57 1.30 -16.11
CA VAL A 200 -1.50 1.25 -17.15
C VAL A 200 -1.29 -0.17 -17.67
N GLY A 201 -1.40 -1.20 -16.81
CA GLY A 201 -1.21 -2.59 -17.22
C GLY A 201 -2.48 -3.27 -17.76
N ALA A 202 -3.67 -2.71 -17.48
CA ALA A 202 -4.97 -3.16 -18.00
C ALA A 202 -5.81 -1.94 -18.42
N PRO A 203 -5.46 -1.27 -19.56
CA PRO A 203 -6.02 0.03 -19.91
C PRO A 203 -7.54 -0.02 -20.11
N GLU A 204 -8.05 -0.96 -20.88
CA GLU A 204 -9.48 -1.05 -21.19
C GLU A 204 -10.31 -1.16 -19.91
N GLU A 205 -10.03 -2.17 -19.07
CA GLU A 205 -10.75 -2.37 -17.82
C GLU A 205 -10.56 -1.20 -16.86
N GLY A 206 -9.35 -0.66 -16.76
CA GLY A 206 -9.02 0.46 -15.87
C GLY A 206 -9.73 1.75 -16.24
N PHE A 207 -9.76 2.11 -17.52
CA PHE A 207 -10.49 3.29 -17.99
C PHE A 207 -12.00 3.12 -17.87
N ASP A 208 -12.56 1.98 -18.24
CA ASP A 208 -14.02 1.72 -18.15
C ASP A 208 -14.53 1.93 -16.73
N ARG A 209 -13.82 1.40 -15.74
CA ARG A 209 -14.18 1.56 -14.33
C ARG A 209 -13.99 2.98 -13.81
N LEU A 210 -12.87 3.63 -14.17
CA LEU A 210 -12.66 5.04 -13.81
C LEU A 210 -13.71 5.97 -14.44
N GLU A 211 -14.15 5.71 -15.68
CA GLU A 211 -15.23 6.46 -16.33
C GLU A 211 -16.57 6.29 -15.61
N ARG A 212 -16.87 5.08 -15.13
CA ARG A 212 -18.04 4.84 -14.30
C ARG A 212 -17.99 5.68 -13.02
N TRP A 213 -16.85 5.70 -12.32
CA TRP A 213 -16.65 6.51 -11.12
C TRP A 213 -16.67 8.02 -11.40
N ALA A 214 -16.16 8.47 -12.54
CA ALA A 214 -16.22 9.87 -12.96
C ALA A 214 -17.65 10.37 -13.16
N ARG A 215 -18.56 9.50 -13.63
CA ARG A 215 -19.98 9.80 -13.84
C ARG A 215 -20.83 9.55 -12.58
N SER A 216 -20.23 9.10 -11.50
CA SER A 216 -20.94 8.90 -10.23
C SER A 216 -21.45 10.21 -9.66
N GLY A 217 -22.61 10.20 -8.98
CA GLY A 217 -23.10 11.31 -8.18
C GLY A 217 -22.26 11.58 -6.91
N ASP A 218 -21.36 10.68 -6.56
CA ASP A 218 -20.54 10.77 -5.36
C ASP A 218 -19.33 11.69 -5.56
N PRO A 219 -19.14 12.74 -4.72
CA PRO A 219 -18.04 13.70 -4.90
C PRO A 219 -16.64 13.08 -4.68
N ASP A 220 -16.53 12.08 -3.79
CA ASP A 220 -15.25 11.42 -3.54
C ASP A 220 -14.88 10.48 -4.70
N ALA A 221 -15.86 9.79 -5.28
CA ALA A 221 -15.63 8.95 -6.46
C ALA A 221 -15.16 9.79 -7.66
N ARG A 222 -15.81 10.93 -7.91
CA ARG A 222 -15.36 11.87 -8.96
C ARG A 222 -13.97 12.43 -8.67
N TRP A 223 -13.68 12.75 -7.43
CA TRP A 223 -12.34 13.22 -7.05
C TRP A 223 -11.28 12.15 -7.30
N ILE A 224 -11.54 10.87 -6.95
CA ILE A 224 -10.63 9.75 -7.23
C ILE A 224 -10.38 9.63 -8.73
N ALA A 225 -11.43 9.59 -9.53
CA ALA A 225 -11.33 9.50 -10.98
C ALA A 225 -10.51 10.67 -11.58
N ARG A 226 -10.83 11.90 -11.19
CA ARG A 226 -10.11 13.11 -11.63
C ARG A 226 -8.64 13.09 -11.22
N SER A 227 -8.33 12.69 -9.99
CA SER A 227 -6.96 12.63 -9.48
C SER A 227 -6.09 11.65 -10.26
N ASN A 228 -6.66 10.52 -10.69
CA ASN A 228 -5.96 9.55 -11.51
C ASN A 228 -5.86 9.99 -12.97
N ALA A 229 -6.90 10.56 -13.54
CA ALA A 229 -6.89 11.09 -14.93
C ALA A 229 -5.81 12.16 -15.13
N GLY A 230 -5.51 12.96 -14.11
CA GLY A 230 -4.43 13.94 -14.11
C GLY A 230 -3.01 13.36 -14.05
N LYS A 231 -2.85 12.04 -13.92
CA LYS A 231 -1.50 11.43 -13.89
C LYS A 231 -0.97 11.21 -15.29
N ALA A 232 0.20 11.75 -15.58
CA ALA A 232 0.87 11.65 -16.89
C ALA A 232 0.95 10.21 -17.43
N ARG A 233 0.96 9.21 -16.56
CA ARG A 233 1.00 7.79 -16.96
C ARG A 233 -0.26 7.37 -17.72
N LEU A 234 -1.47 7.85 -17.35
CA LEU A 234 -2.69 7.56 -18.09
C LEU A 234 -2.77 8.30 -19.41
N SER A 235 -2.34 9.56 -19.43
CA SER A 235 -2.27 10.33 -20.69
C SER A 235 -1.27 9.76 -21.69
N ARG A 236 -0.24 9.03 -21.24
CA ARG A 236 0.68 8.31 -22.14
C ARG A 236 0.08 7.04 -22.73
N VAL A 237 -0.84 6.41 -22.02
CA VAL A 237 -1.53 5.20 -22.48
C VAL A 237 -2.62 5.57 -23.48
N ASP A 238 -3.53 6.48 -23.10
CA ASP A 238 -4.61 6.97 -23.95
C ASP A 238 -4.92 8.44 -23.61
N PRO A 239 -4.36 9.39 -24.41
CA PRO A 239 -4.58 10.82 -24.18
C PRO A 239 -6.06 11.24 -24.32
N GLN A 240 -6.79 10.59 -25.23
CA GLN A 240 -8.19 10.96 -25.53
C GLN A 240 -9.11 10.51 -24.39
N ARG A 241 -8.96 9.25 -23.92
CA ARG A 241 -9.73 8.75 -22.77
C ARG A 241 -9.36 9.48 -21.47
N ALA A 242 -8.08 9.79 -21.23
CA ALA A 242 -7.65 10.56 -20.07
C ALA A 242 -8.28 11.96 -20.04
N ALA A 243 -8.32 12.65 -21.19
CA ALA A 243 -8.98 13.95 -21.32
C ALA A 243 -10.51 13.87 -21.14
N ALA A 244 -11.15 12.84 -21.70
CA ALA A 244 -12.58 12.59 -21.54
C ALA A 244 -12.93 12.31 -20.07
N LEU A 245 -12.12 11.50 -19.38
CA LEU A 245 -12.26 11.19 -17.95
C LEU A 245 -12.15 12.45 -17.07
N LEU A 246 -11.20 13.34 -17.37
CA LEU A 246 -11.06 14.63 -16.68
C LEU A 246 -12.33 15.49 -16.83
N ARG A 247 -12.89 15.59 -18.04
CA ARG A 247 -14.12 16.34 -18.29
C ARG A 247 -15.32 15.74 -17.55
N ALA A 248 -15.48 14.41 -17.62
CA ALA A 248 -16.60 13.73 -16.96
C ALA A 248 -16.56 13.89 -15.43
N ALA A 249 -15.38 14.00 -14.82
CA ALA A 249 -15.20 14.15 -13.38
C ALA A 249 -15.31 15.61 -12.90
N GLN A 250 -15.53 16.60 -13.79
CA GLN A 250 -15.72 18.01 -13.44
C GLN A 250 -17.17 18.41 -13.28
N GLY A 251 -18.08 17.67 -13.91
CA GLY A 251 -19.54 17.86 -13.79
C GLY A 251 -20.10 17.22 -12.53
#